data_b5d708f0761a446c219fca66ae95c430
#
_entry.id   b5d708f0761a446c219fca66ae95c430
#
_cell.length_a   1.000
_cell.length_b   1.000
_cell.length_c   1.000
_cell.angle_alpha   90.00
_cell.angle_beta   90.00
_cell.angle_gamma   90.00
#
_symmetry.space_group_name_H-M   'P 1'
#
loop_
_entity.id
_entity.type
_entity.pdbx_description
1 polymer ?
#
loop_
_entity_poly.entity_id
_entity_poly.type
_entity_poly.pdbx_seq_one_letter_code
_entity_poly.pdbx_strand_id
1 'polypeptide(L)'
;MVRKLILLGRDFSTKMKRKNISAFAASTAFFIFLSLVPMLIVLSTILPYTPLTEENLITAVGEVIPAMMVPLSESLICEVYEKSAGILPIALLTTLWSAGKGVLALMRGLNAINDVDEERNYFFVRVISSLYTVVLLAVTILSLFLMVFGNQLVDFIIYNIPRTARLFSFLMNFRFMLVWAVLILMFSAIYAYVPNKKLCFKEQLPGAAFSAVVWGIFSWGFSIYISNTQSYSIYGSLSIVVIAMIWMYMCMYIIMIGAYLNNYFQPVNRVLVGEKR
;
A
#
# COMPACT_ATOMS: atom_id res chain seq x y z
N MET A 1 -15.07 -4.43 35.11
CA MET A 1 -14.07 -4.40 34.02
C MET A 1 -14.76 -4.51 32.65
N VAL A 2 -15.60 -5.50 32.41
CA VAL A 2 -16.32 -5.75 31.12
C VAL A 2 -17.15 -4.54 30.66
N ARG A 3 -17.94 -3.90 31.57
CA ARG A 3 -18.78 -2.73 31.24
C ARG A 3 -17.96 -1.52 30.77
N LYS A 4 -16.75 -1.30 31.30
CA LYS A 4 -15.84 -0.22 30.85
C LYS A 4 -15.29 -0.52 29.44
N LEU A 5 -14.95 -1.77 29.15
CA LEU A 5 -14.49 -2.20 27.84
C LEU A 5 -15.59 -2.05 26.77
N ILE A 6 -16.83 -2.40 27.09
CA ILE A 6 -17.98 -2.24 26.19
C ILE A 6 -18.23 -0.74 25.90
N LEU A 7 -18.17 0.11 26.93
CA LEU A 7 -18.34 1.57 26.76
C LEU A 7 -17.22 2.18 25.89
N LEU A 8 -15.97 1.78 26.11
CA LEU A 8 -14.83 2.20 25.28
C LEU A 8 -14.99 1.74 23.82
N GLY A 9 -15.37 0.50 23.58
CA GLY A 9 -15.61 -0.02 22.23
C GLY A 9 -16.75 0.72 21.51
N ARG A 10 -17.83 1.06 22.25
CA ARG A 10 -18.96 1.81 21.71
C ARG A 10 -18.57 3.27 21.38
N ASP A 11 -17.82 3.93 22.26
CA ASP A 11 -17.30 5.30 22.03
C ASP A 11 -16.36 5.31 20.81
N PHE A 12 -15.42 4.37 20.76
CA PHE A 12 -14.51 4.17 19.62
C PHE A 12 -15.28 4.02 18.31
N SER A 13 -16.23 3.09 18.25
CA SER A 13 -17.04 2.82 17.05
C SER A 13 -17.89 4.04 16.65
N THR A 14 -18.50 4.73 17.61
CA THR A 14 -19.34 5.92 17.32
C THR A 14 -18.50 7.08 16.77
N LYS A 15 -17.35 7.34 17.37
CA LYS A 15 -16.43 8.37 16.89
C LYS A 15 -15.83 8.03 15.53
N MET A 16 -15.48 6.76 15.31
CA MET A 16 -14.98 6.26 14.03
C MET A 16 -16.00 6.46 12.89
N LYS A 17 -17.29 6.18 13.14
CA LYS A 17 -18.36 6.41 12.17
C LYS A 17 -18.50 7.88 11.79
N ARG A 18 -18.36 8.81 12.77
CA ARG A 18 -18.44 10.26 12.52
C ARG A 18 -17.32 10.76 11.60
N LYS A 19 -16.18 10.07 11.55
CA LYS A 19 -15.04 10.40 10.69
C LYS A 19 -15.20 9.92 9.24
N ASN A 20 -16.31 9.24 8.90
CA ASN A 20 -16.59 8.70 7.56
C ASN A 20 -15.43 7.87 6.97
N ILE A 21 -14.71 7.12 7.82
CA ILE A 21 -13.51 6.35 7.44
C ILE A 21 -13.80 5.40 6.28
N SER A 22 -14.97 4.72 6.29
CA SER A 22 -15.36 3.79 5.22
C SER A 22 -15.53 4.49 3.88
N ALA A 23 -16.07 5.70 3.84
CA ALA A 23 -16.26 6.45 2.61
C ALA A 23 -14.92 6.89 2.00
N PHE A 24 -13.98 7.37 2.82
CA PHE A 24 -12.64 7.71 2.37
C PHE A 24 -11.86 6.48 1.92
N ALA A 25 -11.97 5.36 2.62
CA ALA A 25 -11.36 4.09 2.23
C ALA A 25 -11.88 3.61 0.87
N ALA A 26 -13.20 3.67 0.66
CA ALA A 26 -13.82 3.30 -0.61
C ALA A 26 -13.38 4.21 -1.76
N SER A 27 -13.36 5.53 -1.54
CA SER A 27 -12.88 6.49 -2.53
C SER A 27 -11.42 6.27 -2.88
N THR A 28 -10.56 6.05 -1.88
CA THR A 28 -9.14 5.76 -2.07
C THR A 28 -8.95 4.48 -2.89
N ALA A 29 -9.62 3.39 -2.49
CA ALA A 29 -9.56 2.11 -3.17
C ALA A 29 -10.01 2.21 -4.63
N PHE A 30 -11.11 2.89 -4.89
CA PHE A 30 -11.63 3.09 -6.24
C PHE A 30 -10.63 3.81 -7.15
N PHE A 31 -10.06 4.94 -6.71
CA PHE A 31 -9.14 5.69 -7.54
C PHE A 31 -7.78 5.00 -7.71
N ILE A 32 -7.30 4.27 -6.69
CA ILE A 32 -6.09 3.45 -6.82
C ILE A 32 -6.36 2.30 -7.80
N PHE A 33 -7.51 1.62 -7.70
CA PHE A 33 -7.89 0.57 -8.64
C PHE A 33 -7.96 1.10 -10.08
N LEU A 34 -8.59 2.25 -10.29
CA LEU A 34 -8.68 2.89 -11.60
C LEU A 34 -7.30 3.25 -12.17
N SER A 35 -6.32 3.51 -11.31
CA SER A 35 -4.94 3.82 -11.74
C SER A 35 -4.10 2.59 -12.09
N LEU A 36 -4.55 1.37 -11.78
CA LEU A 36 -3.78 0.15 -12.06
C LEU A 36 -3.54 -0.04 -13.56
N VAL A 37 -4.56 0.18 -14.39
CA VAL A 37 -4.42 -0.01 -15.85
C VAL A 37 -3.38 0.96 -16.44
N PRO A 38 -3.50 2.30 -16.26
CA PRO A 38 -2.47 3.20 -16.74
C PRO A 38 -1.09 2.94 -16.09
N MET A 39 -1.04 2.52 -14.83
CA MET A 39 0.20 2.17 -14.13
C MET A 39 0.90 0.97 -14.79
N LEU A 40 0.13 -0.05 -15.15
CA LEU A 40 0.66 -1.21 -15.88
C LEU A 40 1.23 -0.78 -17.24
N ILE A 41 0.58 0.12 -17.96
CA ILE A 41 1.09 0.66 -19.22
C ILE A 41 2.43 1.41 -19.01
N VAL A 42 2.56 2.17 -17.93
CA VAL A 42 3.82 2.84 -17.56
C VAL A 42 4.91 1.82 -17.26
N LEU A 43 4.60 0.84 -16.41
CA LEU A 43 5.54 -0.23 -16.05
C LEU A 43 6.05 -0.96 -17.29
N SER A 44 5.15 -1.34 -18.21
CA SER A 44 5.51 -2.05 -19.43
C SER A 44 6.39 -1.26 -20.38
N THR A 45 6.15 0.04 -20.45
CA THR A 45 6.96 0.89 -21.33
C THR A 45 8.37 1.11 -20.75
N ILE A 46 8.52 1.00 -19.41
CA ILE A 46 9.83 1.10 -18.75
C ILE A 46 10.58 -0.24 -18.78
N LEU A 47 9.86 -1.37 -18.77
CA LEU A 47 10.43 -2.71 -18.70
C LEU A 47 11.45 -3.05 -19.77
N PRO A 48 11.28 -2.69 -21.07
CA PRO A 48 12.29 -2.96 -22.10
C PRO A 48 13.65 -2.28 -21.84
N TYR A 49 13.68 -1.25 -20.98
CA TYR A 49 14.92 -0.57 -20.56
C TYR A 49 15.53 -1.20 -19.30
N THR A 50 14.91 -2.23 -18.75
CA THR A 50 15.40 -2.99 -17.59
C THR A 50 15.78 -4.41 -18.02
N PRO A 51 16.64 -5.13 -17.29
CA PRO A 51 16.93 -6.53 -17.57
C PRO A 51 15.79 -7.48 -17.13
N LEU A 52 14.60 -6.94 -16.83
CA LEU A 52 13.41 -7.73 -16.45
C LEU A 52 12.80 -8.38 -17.69
N THR A 53 12.56 -9.68 -17.61
CA THR A 53 11.79 -10.41 -18.62
C THR A 53 10.33 -10.52 -18.20
N GLU A 54 9.45 -10.79 -19.16
CA GLU A 54 8.03 -11.06 -18.92
C GLU A 54 7.82 -12.16 -17.86
N GLU A 55 8.56 -13.28 -17.98
CA GLU A 55 8.53 -14.40 -17.04
C GLU A 55 8.91 -13.98 -15.61
N ASN A 56 9.95 -13.15 -15.47
CA ASN A 56 10.38 -12.65 -14.16
C ASN A 56 9.30 -11.82 -13.46
N LEU A 57 8.56 -11.05 -14.26
CA LEU A 57 7.45 -10.24 -13.74
C LEU A 57 6.25 -11.08 -13.34
N ILE A 58 5.85 -12.03 -14.18
CA ILE A 58 4.75 -12.94 -13.87
C ILE A 58 5.05 -13.68 -12.57
N THR A 59 6.27 -14.19 -12.42
CA THR A 59 6.70 -14.90 -11.21
C THR A 59 6.65 -13.97 -9.98
N ALA A 60 7.25 -12.78 -10.08
CA ALA A 60 7.30 -11.84 -8.98
C ALA A 60 5.92 -11.33 -8.55
N VAL A 61 5.04 -11.06 -9.51
CA VAL A 61 3.66 -10.63 -9.24
C VAL A 61 2.87 -11.79 -8.63
N GLY A 62 3.05 -13.02 -9.13
CA GLY A 62 2.39 -14.22 -8.62
C GLY A 62 2.71 -14.53 -7.15
N GLU A 63 3.90 -14.12 -6.65
CA GLU A 63 4.26 -14.26 -5.23
C GLU A 63 3.57 -13.24 -4.31
N VAL A 64 3.12 -12.11 -4.84
CA VAL A 64 2.56 -10.99 -4.04
C VAL A 64 1.04 -10.97 -4.05
N ILE A 65 0.42 -11.38 -5.16
CA ILE A 65 -1.02 -11.32 -5.35
C ILE A 65 -1.70 -12.65 -5.04
N PRO A 66 -2.99 -12.65 -4.66
CA PRO A 66 -3.77 -13.89 -4.53
C PRO A 66 -3.77 -14.71 -5.81
N ALA A 67 -3.65 -16.03 -5.70
CA ALA A 67 -3.53 -16.96 -6.85
C ALA A 67 -4.60 -16.78 -7.94
N MET A 68 -5.81 -16.37 -7.55
CA MET A 68 -6.91 -16.10 -8.48
C MET A 68 -6.66 -14.87 -9.37
N MET A 69 -5.83 -13.93 -8.95
CA MET A 69 -5.50 -12.72 -9.72
C MET A 69 -4.33 -12.95 -10.68
N VAL A 70 -3.60 -14.06 -10.54
CA VAL A 70 -2.46 -14.39 -11.38
C VAL A 70 -2.86 -14.42 -12.87
N PRO A 71 -3.94 -15.11 -13.30
CA PRO A 71 -4.32 -15.13 -14.72
C PRO A 71 -4.66 -13.74 -15.30
N LEU A 72 -5.26 -12.88 -14.48
CA LEU A 72 -5.53 -11.49 -14.88
C LEU A 72 -4.24 -10.68 -15.00
N SER A 73 -3.33 -10.84 -14.05
CA SER A 73 -2.04 -10.13 -14.11
C SER A 73 -1.18 -10.63 -15.25
N GLU A 74 -1.17 -11.92 -15.54
CA GLU A 74 -0.49 -12.48 -16.70
C GLU A 74 -1.03 -11.89 -18.00
N SER A 75 -2.35 -11.89 -18.21
CA SER A 75 -2.94 -11.31 -19.42
C SER A 75 -2.64 -9.82 -19.58
N LEU A 76 -2.62 -9.07 -18.46
CA LEU A 76 -2.26 -7.65 -18.45
C LEU A 76 -0.77 -7.43 -18.73
N ILE A 77 0.12 -8.26 -18.19
CA ILE A 77 1.56 -8.21 -18.43
C ILE A 77 1.85 -8.51 -19.90
N CYS A 78 1.29 -9.59 -20.47
CA CYS A 78 1.46 -9.94 -21.87
C CYS A 78 0.95 -8.82 -22.80
N GLU A 79 -0.27 -8.31 -22.59
CA GLU A 79 -0.84 -7.22 -23.39
C GLU A 79 0.03 -5.95 -23.35
N VAL A 80 0.72 -5.78 -22.28
CA VAL A 80 1.56 -4.63 -21.97
C VAL A 80 2.91 -4.73 -22.72
N TYR A 81 3.52 -5.90 -22.79
CA TYR A 81 4.76 -6.13 -23.54
C TYR A 81 4.58 -5.97 -25.06
N GLU A 82 3.37 -6.20 -25.57
CA GLU A 82 3.06 -6.06 -27.00
C GLU A 82 2.88 -4.59 -27.44
N LYS A 83 2.71 -3.63 -26.52
CA LYS A 83 2.36 -2.23 -26.87
C LYS A 83 3.56 -1.29 -27.02
N SER A 84 3.48 -0.47 -28.06
CA SER A 84 4.50 0.48 -28.54
C SER A 84 4.76 1.66 -27.57
N ALA A 85 6.02 2.12 -27.55
CA ALA A 85 6.55 3.24 -26.76
C ALA A 85 5.82 4.62 -26.93
N GLY A 86 5.02 4.79 -28.00
CA GLY A 86 4.32 6.05 -28.26
C GLY A 86 3.20 6.40 -27.26
N ILE A 87 2.74 5.45 -26.46
CA ILE A 87 1.62 5.65 -25.50
C ILE A 87 2.12 6.12 -24.13
N LEU A 88 3.43 6.05 -23.86
CA LEU A 88 4.02 6.36 -22.56
C LEU A 88 3.63 7.74 -21.97
N PRO A 89 3.69 8.86 -22.70
CA PRO A 89 3.35 10.17 -22.13
C PRO A 89 1.89 10.23 -21.66
N ILE A 90 0.97 9.67 -22.43
CA ILE A 90 -0.46 9.64 -22.11
C ILE A 90 -0.71 8.73 -20.90
N ALA A 91 -0.06 7.56 -20.86
CA ALA A 91 -0.15 6.62 -19.75
C ALA A 91 0.40 7.23 -18.45
N LEU A 92 1.53 7.94 -18.49
CA LEU A 92 2.08 8.66 -17.34
C LEU A 92 1.11 9.72 -16.83
N LEU A 93 0.56 10.56 -17.70
CA LEU A 93 -0.39 11.60 -17.31
C LEU A 93 -1.66 11.00 -16.69
N THR A 94 -2.22 9.96 -17.31
CA THR A 94 -3.43 9.30 -16.80
C THR A 94 -3.18 8.57 -15.48
N THR A 95 -2.02 7.93 -15.31
CA THR A 95 -1.61 7.29 -14.05
C THR A 95 -1.48 8.32 -12.94
N LEU A 96 -0.73 9.39 -13.16
CA LEU A 96 -0.53 10.46 -12.18
C LEU A 96 -1.86 11.13 -11.82
N TRP A 97 -2.74 11.31 -12.82
CA TRP A 97 -4.06 11.88 -12.59
C TRP A 97 -4.95 10.96 -11.76
N SER A 98 -5.07 9.69 -12.09
CA SER A 98 -5.95 8.72 -11.41
C SER A 98 -5.42 8.37 -10.02
N ALA A 99 -4.16 7.96 -9.93
CA ALA A 99 -3.52 7.61 -8.65
C ALA A 99 -3.44 8.82 -7.72
N GLY A 100 -3.17 10.01 -8.26
CA GLY A 100 -3.19 11.24 -7.48
C GLY A 100 -4.56 11.55 -6.87
N LYS A 101 -5.69 11.12 -7.48
CA LYS A 101 -7.02 11.18 -6.85
C LYS A 101 -7.13 10.20 -5.68
N GLY A 102 -6.55 9.00 -5.79
CA GLY A 102 -6.50 8.03 -4.70
C GLY A 102 -5.73 8.56 -3.49
N VAL A 103 -4.53 9.10 -3.74
CA VAL A 103 -3.71 9.72 -2.68
C VAL A 103 -4.41 10.93 -2.06
N LEU A 104 -5.11 11.75 -2.87
CA LEU A 104 -5.92 12.86 -2.37
C LEU A 104 -7.07 12.37 -1.47
N ALA A 105 -7.75 11.29 -1.83
CA ALA A 105 -8.81 10.71 -1.01
C ALA A 105 -8.25 10.16 0.33
N LEU A 106 -7.07 9.50 0.28
CA LEU A 106 -6.35 9.07 1.48
C LEU A 106 -5.99 10.25 2.38
N MET A 107 -5.42 11.31 1.81
CA MET A 107 -5.05 12.54 2.54
C MET A 107 -6.26 13.16 3.23
N ARG A 108 -7.40 13.30 2.53
CA ARG A 108 -8.65 13.81 3.10
C ARG A 108 -9.15 12.92 4.24
N GLY A 109 -9.07 11.60 4.09
CA GLY A 109 -9.42 10.66 5.14
C GLY A 109 -8.54 10.81 6.38
N LEU A 110 -7.23 10.94 6.20
CA LEU A 110 -6.28 11.15 7.27
C LEU A 110 -6.45 12.53 7.95
N ASN A 111 -6.76 13.58 7.19
CA ASN A 111 -7.10 14.90 7.74
C ASN A 111 -8.37 14.83 8.58
N ALA A 112 -9.44 14.20 8.09
CA ALA A 112 -10.69 14.00 8.84
C ALA A 112 -10.48 13.19 10.13
N ILE A 113 -9.61 12.17 10.11
CA ILE A 113 -9.23 11.40 11.29
C ILE A 113 -8.56 12.29 12.33
N ASN A 114 -7.68 13.20 11.91
CA ASN A 114 -6.88 14.04 12.79
C ASN A 114 -7.55 15.37 13.14
N ASP A 115 -8.81 15.59 12.75
CA ASP A 115 -9.56 16.85 12.94
C ASP A 115 -8.79 18.07 12.37
N VAL A 116 -8.30 17.92 11.16
CA VAL A 116 -7.53 18.96 10.46
C VAL A 116 -8.27 19.37 9.21
N ASP A 117 -8.51 20.66 9.07
CA ASP A 117 -9.04 21.23 7.84
C ASP A 117 -7.94 21.39 6.79
N GLU A 118 -8.32 21.20 5.53
CA GLU A 118 -7.40 21.35 4.41
C GLU A 118 -7.40 22.81 3.95
N GLU A 119 -6.46 23.59 4.48
CA GLU A 119 -6.30 25.01 4.15
C GLU A 119 -5.43 25.27 2.92
N ARG A 120 -4.72 24.24 2.43
CA ARG A 120 -3.84 24.38 1.28
C ARG A 120 -4.64 24.58 0.00
N ASN A 121 -4.12 25.41 -0.94
CA ASN A 121 -4.72 25.63 -2.24
C ASN A 121 -4.88 24.29 -2.99
N TYR A 122 -6.00 24.13 -3.69
CA TYR A 122 -6.32 22.92 -4.47
C TYR A 122 -5.17 22.49 -5.40
N PHE A 123 -4.54 23.42 -6.10
CA PHE A 123 -3.41 23.12 -6.99
C PHE A 123 -2.20 22.59 -6.22
N PHE A 124 -1.89 23.17 -5.07
CA PHE A 124 -0.80 22.72 -4.21
C PHE A 124 -1.04 21.30 -3.67
N VAL A 125 -2.25 21.03 -3.17
CA VAL A 125 -2.65 19.69 -2.71
C VAL A 125 -2.58 18.69 -3.86
N ARG A 126 -2.93 19.10 -5.08
CA ARG A 126 -2.86 18.26 -6.26
C ARG A 126 -1.42 17.90 -6.64
N VAL A 127 -0.52 18.87 -6.62
CA VAL A 127 0.93 18.65 -6.87
C VAL A 127 1.52 17.72 -5.83
N ILE A 128 1.24 17.95 -4.54
CA ILE A 128 1.71 17.08 -3.46
C ILE A 128 1.18 15.65 -3.62
N SER A 129 -0.11 15.46 -3.91
CA SER A 129 -0.69 14.14 -4.13
C SER A 129 -0.04 13.43 -5.33
N SER A 130 0.27 14.15 -6.39
CA SER A 130 0.99 13.60 -7.54
C SER A 130 2.43 13.23 -7.17
N LEU A 131 3.10 14.04 -6.35
CA LEU A 131 4.45 13.73 -5.87
C LEU A 131 4.46 12.45 -5.00
N TYR A 132 3.52 12.32 -4.07
CA TYR A 132 3.37 11.08 -3.29
C TYR A 132 3.08 9.88 -4.19
N THR A 133 2.31 10.06 -5.26
CA THR A 133 2.07 9.00 -6.25
C THR A 133 3.36 8.59 -6.94
N VAL A 134 4.20 9.54 -7.37
CA VAL A 134 5.51 9.24 -7.96
C VAL A 134 6.41 8.49 -6.99
N VAL A 135 6.47 8.92 -5.73
CA VAL A 135 7.23 8.22 -4.68
C VAL A 135 6.71 6.79 -4.48
N LEU A 136 5.40 6.61 -4.46
CA LEU A 136 4.77 5.30 -4.28
C LEU A 136 5.05 4.38 -5.47
N LEU A 137 4.99 4.90 -6.69
CA LEU A 137 5.38 4.17 -7.91
C LEU A 137 6.86 3.79 -7.86
N ALA A 138 7.74 4.72 -7.50
CA ALA A 138 9.18 4.46 -7.39
C ALA A 138 9.48 3.36 -6.35
N VAL A 139 8.82 3.41 -5.19
CA VAL A 139 8.94 2.38 -4.15
C VAL A 139 8.44 1.03 -4.65
N THR A 140 7.33 1.01 -5.39
CA THR A 140 6.77 -0.22 -5.97
C THR A 140 7.74 -0.82 -6.99
N ILE A 141 8.26 -0.02 -7.91
CA ILE A 141 9.24 -0.46 -8.93
C ILE A 141 10.51 -0.99 -8.25
N LEU A 142 11.02 -0.25 -7.25
CA LEU A 142 12.21 -0.67 -6.50
C LEU A 142 11.95 -1.97 -5.73
N SER A 143 10.76 -2.14 -5.14
CA SER A 143 10.39 -3.37 -4.43
C SER A 143 10.34 -4.57 -5.37
N LEU A 144 9.73 -4.41 -6.55
CA LEU A 144 9.72 -5.45 -7.59
C LEU A 144 11.13 -5.80 -8.06
N PHE A 145 11.97 -4.78 -8.29
CA PHE A 145 13.37 -4.97 -8.68
C PHE A 145 14.15 -5.75 -7.61
N LEU A 146 14.01 -5.39 -6.35
CA LEU A 146 14.66 -6.09 -5.24
C LEU A 146 14.14 -7.52 -5.07
N MET A 147 12.85 -7.75 -5.33
CA MET A 147 12.25 -9.07 -5.25
C MET A 147 12.79 -10.01 -6.34
N VAL A 148 12.88 -9.51 -7.57
CA VAL A 148 13.38 -10.30 -8.72
C VAL A 148 14.89 -10.49 -8.67
N PHE A 149 15.63 -9.42 -8.39
CA PHE A 149 17.11 -9.43 -8.46
C PHE A 149 17.79 -9.52 -7.08
N GLY A 150 17.02 -9.65 -5.99
CA GLY A 150 17.55 -9.63 -4.64
C GLY A 150 18.68 -10.63 -4.41
N ASN A 151 18.53 -11.88 -4.87
CA ASN A 151 19.57 -12.89 -4.75
C ASN A 151 20.83 -12.53 -5.57
N GLN A 152 20.64 -12.08 -6.82
CA GLN A 152 21.73 -11.65 -7.70
C GLN A 152 22.47 -10.43 -7.15
N LEU A 153 21.75 -9.48 -6.55
CA LEU A 153 22.34 -8.34 -5.85
C LEU A 153 23.17 -8.77 -4.64
N VAL A 154 22.66 -9.72 -3.88
CA VAL A 154 23.39 -10.26 -2.72
C VAL A 154 24.67 -10.95 -3.18
N ASP A 155 24.61 -11.80 -4.18
CA ASP A 155 25.77 -12.49 -4.74
C ASP A 155 26.80 -11.50 -5.29
N PHE A 156 26.36 -10.48 -6.01
CA PHE A 156 27.22 -9.39 -6.51
C PHE A 156 27.90 -8.61 -5.37
N ILE A 157 27.15 -8.28 -4.30
CA ILE A 157 27.69 -7.57 -3.14
C ILE A 157 28.69 -8.44 -2.39
N ILE A 158 28.37 -9.72 -2.18
CA ILE A 158 29.26 -10.67 -1.50
C ILE A 158 30.57 -10.85 -2.28
N TYR A 159 30.46 -10.95 -3.62
CA TYR A 159 31.63 -11.07 -4.49
C TYR A 159 32.55 -9.85 -4.42
N ASN A 160 31.99 -8.63 -4.45
CA ASN A 160 32.76 -7.40 -4.45
C ASN A 160 33.20 -6.94 -3.05
N ILE A 161 32.42 -7.26 -2.01
CA ILE A 161 32.67 -6.81 -0.64
C ILE A 161 32.51 -7.99 0.34
N PRO A 162 33.45 -8.94 0.40
CA PRO A 162 33.33 -10.15 1.22
C PRO A 162 33.10 -9.90 2.72
N ARG A 163 33.54 -8.74 3.23
CA ARG A 163 33.32 -8.34 4.64
C ARG A 163 31.84 -8.20 5.00
N THR A 164 30.99 -7.91 4.05
CA THR A 164 29.54 -7.73 4.25
C THR A 164 28.74 -9.03 4.12
N ALA A 165 29.37 -10.12 3.65
CA ALA A 165 28.71 -11.40 3.43
C ALA A 165 27.91 -11.89 4.65
N ARG A 166 28.48 -11.78 5.84
CA ARG A 166 27.83 -12.21 7.09
C ARG A 166 26.59 -11.37 7.41
N LEU A 167 26.63 -10.05 7.18
CA LEU A 167 25.51 -9.16 7.39
C LEU A 167 24.37 -9.43 6.38
N PHE A 168 24.71 -9.61 5.11
CA PHE A 168 23.74 -9.90 4.07
C PHE A 168 23.10 -11.28 4.23
N SER A 169 23.86 -12.31 4.57
CA SER A 169 23.30 -13.63 4.89
C SER A 169 22.37 -13.58 6.09
N PHE A 170 22.70 -12.79 7.12
CA PHE A 170 21.83 -12.56 8.27
C PHE A 170 20.53 -11.87 7.85
N LEU A 171 20.60 -10.77 7.06
CA LEU A 171 19.43 -10.05 6.57
C LEU A 171 18.53 -10.95 5.72
N MET A 172 19.09 -11.80 4.88
CA MET A 172 18.30 -12.73 4.05
C MET A 172 17.60 -13.81 4.88
N ASN A 173 18.24 -14.31 5.96
CA ASN A 173 17.58 -15.23 6.89
C ASN A 173 16.38 -14.59 7.60
N PHE A 174 16.44 -13.27 7.83
CA PHE A 174 15.37 -12.49 8.47
C PHE A 174 14.53 -11.67 7.49
N ARG A 175 14.52 -12.02 6.19
CA ARG A 175 13.82 -11.27 5.15
C ARG A 175 12.35 -10.97 5.48
N PHE A 176 11.65 -11.90 6.13
CA PHE A 176 10.26 -11.68 6.54
C PHE A 176 10.13 -10.58 7.59
N MET A 177 11.02 -10.56 8.60
CA MET A 177 11.02 -9.48 9.60
C MET A 177 11.35 -8.13 8.96
N LEU A 178 12.23 -8.11 7.96
CA LEU A 178 12.60 -6.90 7.23
C LEU A 178 11.40 -6.37 6.44
N VAL A 179 10.66 -7.22 5.75
CA VAL A 179 9.44 -6.83 5.04
C VAL A 179 8.42 -6.22 6.00
N TRP A 180 8.17 -6.85 7.16
CA TRP A 180 7.28 -6.31 8.18
C TRP A 180 7.77 -4.96 8.73
N ALA A 181 9.06 -4.82 8.98
CA ALA A 181 9.65 -3.56 9.45
C ALA A 181 9.46 -2.44 8.40
N VAL A 182 9.74 -2.71 7.13
CA VAL A 182 9.53 -1.76 6.03
C VAL A 182 8.07 -1.35 5.92
N LEU A 183 7.14 -2.31 6.02
CA LEU A 183 5.71 -2.04 5.97
C LEU A 183 5.24 -1.13 7.12
N ILE A 184 5.71 -1.40 8.35
CA ILE A 184 5.42 -0.57 9.52
C ILE A 184 5.99 0.85 9.34
N LEU A 185 7.24 0.97 8.88
CA LEU A 185 7.86 2.26 8.62
C LEU A 185 7.13 3.04 7.53
N MET A 186 6.70 2.37 6.47
CA MET A 186 5.92 2.96 5.38
C MET A 186 4.57 3.48 5.88
N PHE A 187 3.81 2.68 6.64
CA PHE A 187 2.55 3.15 7.21
C PHE A 187 2.76 4.28 8.22
N SER A 188 3.83 4.22 9.05
CA SER A 188 4.17 5.33 9.95
C SER A 188 4.47 6.62 9.19
N ALA A 189 5.18 6.53 8.07
CA ALA A 189 5.48 7.68 7.21
C ALA A 189 4.19 8.25 6.59
N ILE A 190 3.29 7.39 6.11
CA ILE A 190 1.98 7.81 5.58
C ILE A 190 1.19 8.57 6.67
N TYR A 191 1.13 8.04 7.89
CA TYR A 191 0.39 8.67 8.98
C TYR A 191 1.01 9.97 9.48
N ALA A 192 2.35 10.09 9.43
CA ALA A 192 3.05 11.27 9.92
C ALA A 192 3.10 12.42 8.91
N TYR A 193 3.23 12.11 7.60
CA TYR A 193 3.58 13.12 6.60
C TYR A 193 2.48 13.43 5.60
N VAL A 194 1.52 12.52 5.39
CA VAL A 194 0.42 12.75 4.43
C VAL A 194 -0.62 13.76 4.96
N PRO A 195 -1.03 13.74 6.26
CA PRO A 195 -1.97 14.72 6.79
C PRO A 195 -1.42 16.15 6.77
N ASN A 196 -2.33 17.15 6.71
CA ASN A 196 -1.97 18.57 6.83
C ASN A 196 -1.72 18.98 8.30
N LYS A 197 -0.94 18.17 9.01
CA LYS A 197 -0.57 18.39 10.41
C LYS A 197 0.79 17.80 10.66
N LYS A 198 1.64 18.51 11.37
CA LYS A 198 2.94 17.97 11.81
C LYS A 198 2.69 16.95 12.92
N LEU A 199 2.78 15.67 12.58
CA LEU A 199 2.65 14.56 13.52
C LEU A 199 4.04 13.94 13.77
N CYS A 200 4.28 13.53 15.02
CA CYS A 200 5.53 12.86 15.38
C CYS A 200 5.53 11.44 14.79
N PHE A 201 6.57 11.11 14.01
CA PHE A 201 6.71 9.80 13.38
C PHE A 201 6.65 8.64 14.38
N LYS A 202 7.30 8.80 15.54
CA LYS A 202 7.34 7.76 16.59
C LYS A 202 5.96 7.48 17.20
N GLU A 203 5.12 8.51 17.31
CA GLU A 203 3.74 8.35 17.82
C GLU A 203 2.86 7.56 16.84
N GLN A 204 3.26 7.46 15.56
CA GLN A 204 2.50 6.75 14.54
C GLN A 204 2.83 5.24 14.48
N LEU A 205 3.91 4.81 15.09
CA LEU A 205 4.36 3.40 15.08
C LEU A 205 3.32 2.40 15.61
N PRO A 206 2.60 2.64 16.72
CA PRO A 206 1.65 1.66 17.25
C PRO A 206 0.50 1.35 16.25
N GLY A 207 -0.11 2.38 15.67
CA GLY A 207 -1.17 2.18 14.67
C GLY A 207 -0.64 1.62 13.36
N ALA A 208 0.59 1.96 12.97
CA ALA A 208 1.24 1.39 11.80
C ALA A 208 1.52 -0.11 12.00
N ALA A 209 2.02 -0.52 13.16
CA ALA A 209 2.20 -1.92 13.51
C ALA A 209 0.88 -2.69 13.52
N PHE A 210 -0.17 -2.10 14.12
CA PHE A 210 -1.53 -2.66 14.07
C PHE A 210 -1.99 -2.85 12.63
N SER A 211 -1.88 -1.82 11.79
CA SER A 211 -2.29 -1.92 10.38
C SER A 211 -1.50 -2.96 9.62
N ALA A 212 -0.20 -3.04 9.80
CA ALA A 212 0.62 -4.05 9.15
C ALA A 212 0.14 -5.46 9.53
N VAL A 213 0.02 -5.75 10.84
CA VAL A 213 -0.42 -7.08 11.32
C VAL A 213 -1.81 -7.43 10.81
N VAL A 214 -2.79 -6.53 10.96
CA VAL A 214 -4.18 -6.79 10.52
C VAL A 214 -4.26 -6.92 9.01
N TRP A 215 -3.51 -6.11 8.25
CA TRP A 215 -3.44 -6.22 6.80
C TRP A 215 -2.85 -7.57 6.35
N GLY A 216 -1.79 -8.04 7.00
CA GLY A 216 -1.20 -9.34 6.69
C GLY A 216 -2.14 -10.51 7.01
N ILE A 217 -2.79 -10.49 8.20
CA ILE A 217 -3.78 -11.50 8.59
C ILE A 217 -4.98 -11.49 7.62
N PHE A 218 -5.48 -10.31 7.30
CA PHE A 218 -6.59 -10.16 6.35
C PHE A 218 -6.22 -10.69 4.96
N SER A 219 -5.05 -10.31 4.42
CA SER A 219 -4.60 -10.74 3.09
C SER A 219 -4.40 -12.25 3.04
N TRP A 220 -3.84 -12.86 4.09
CA TRP A 220 -3.71 -14.30 4.20
C TRP A 220 -5.06 -15.02 4.26
N GLY A 221 -5.97 -14.56 5.13
CA GLY A 221 -7.32 -15.14 5.24
C GLY A 221 -8.15 -14.95 3.96
N PHE A 222 -8.01 -13.80 3.31
CA PHE A 222 -8.66 -13.51 2.03
C PHE A 222 -8.15 -14.41 0.90
N SER A 223 -6.85 -14.70 0.86
CA SER A 223 -6.25 -15.65 -0.09
C SER A 223 -6.82 -17.05 0.08
N ILE A 224 -6.95 -17.55 1.33
CA ILE A 224 -7.55 -18.85 1.61
C ILE A 224 -9.03 -18.87 1.20
N TYR A 225 -9.77 -17.81 1.50
CA TYR A 225 -11.18 -17.71 1.11
C TYR A 225 -11.35 -17.83 -0.39
N ILE A 226 -10.54 -17.12 -1.16
CA ILE A 226 -10.60 -17.12 -2.63
C ILE A 226 -10.18 -18.46 -3.21
N SER A 227 -9.10 -19.07 -2.72
CA SER A 227 -8.61 -20.35 -3.23
C SER A 227 -9.61 -21.50 -3.03
N ASN A 228 -10.44 -21.44 -1.98
CA ASN A 228 -11.46 -22.45 -1.68
C ASN A 228 -12.80 -22.22 -2.38
N THR A 229 -13.01 -21.06 -3.01
CA THR A 229 -14.32 -20.73 -3.60
C THR A 229 -14.26 -20.92 -5.12
N GLN A 230 -14.73 -22.07 -5.58
CA GLN A 230 -14.77 -22.44 -7.03
C GLN A 230 -15.92 -21.78 -7.83
N SER A 231 -16.83 -21.03 -7.15
CA SER A 231 -18.12 -20.59 -7.72
C SER A 231 -18.07 -19.27 -8.54
N TYR A 232 -16.89 -18.77 -8.89
CA TYR A 232 -16.78 -17.48 -9.60
C TYR A 232 -17.07 -17.58 -11.10
N SER A 233 -17.36 -18.77 -11.64
CA SER A 233 -17.56 -19.01 -13.07
C SER A 233 -18.80 -18.32 -13.65
N ILE A 234 -19.78 -17.95 -12.82
CA ILE A 234 -21.06 -17.36 -13.30
C ILE A 234 -20.85 -15.95 -13.88
N TYR A 235 -19.96 -15.17 -13.31
CA TYR A 235 -19.70 -13.78 -13.72
C TYR A 235 -18.36 -13.60 -14.46
N GLY A 236 -17.61 -14.67 -14.68
CA GLY A 236 -16.33 -14.64 -15.42
C GLY A 236 -15.34 -13.58 -14.89
N SER A 237 -14.76 -12.82 -15.80
CA SER A 237 -13.76 -11.78 -15.49
C SER A 237 -14.28 -10.65 -14.58
N LEU A 238 -15.60 -10.38 -14.57
CA LEU A 238 -16.20 -9.37 -13.70
C LEU A 238 -16.04 -9.71 -12.22
N SER A 239 -16.08 -11.00 -11.86
CA SER A 239 -15.87 -11.45 -10.48
C SER A 239 -14.48 -11.04 -9.98
N ILE A 240 -13.45 -11.12 -10.81
CA ILE A 240 -12.07 -10.78 -10.45
C ILE A 240 -11.98 -9.29 -10.11
N VAL A 241 -12.61 -8.43 -10.92
CA VAL A 241 -12.64 -6.98 -10.69
C VAL A 241 -13.30 -6.65 -9.34
N VAL A 242 -14.46 -7.25 -9.07
CA VAL A 242 -15.20 -7.02 -7.81
C VAL A 242 -14.38 -7.49 -6.60
N ILE A 243 -13.78 -8.66 -6.69
CA ILE A 243 -12.94 -9.24 -5.64
C ILE A 243 -11.71 -8.35 -5.38
N ALA A 244 -11.04 -7.88 -6.43
CA ALA A 244 -9.92 -6.97 -6.34
C ALA A 244 -10.31 -5.65 -5.65
N MET A 245 -11.47 -5.09 -6.01
CA MET A 245 -11.98 -3.88 -5.39
C MET A 245 -12.31 -4.07 -3.90
N ILE A 246 -12.92 -5.20 -3.54
CA ILE A 246 -13.21 -5.54 -2.13
C ILE A 246 -11.91 -5.68 -1.33
N TRP A 247 -10.93 -6.39 -1.87
CA TRP A 247 -9.62 -6.54 -1.23
C TRP A 247 -8.95 -5.19 -1.01
N MET A 248 -8.91 -4.36 -2.04
CA MET A 248 -8.31 -3.04 -1.98
C MET A 248 -9.04 -2.10 -1.01
N TYR A 249 -10.39 -2.15 -1.00
CA TYR A 249 -11.20 -1.41 -0.02
C TYR A 249 -10.83 -1.79 1.41
N MET A 250 -10.75 -3.10 1.70
CA MET A 250 -10.41 -3.57 3.04
C MET A 250 -8.99 -3.19 3.44
N CYS A 251 -8.03 -3.25 2.51
CA CYS A 251 -6.66 -2.77 2.74
C CYS A 251 -6.65 -1.28 3.15
N MET A 252 -7.33 -0.42 2.39
CA MET A 252 -7.41 1.01 2.70
C MET A 252 -8.17 1.28 4.00
N TYR A 253 -9.21 0.52 4.28
CA TYR A 253 -9.97 0.61 5.52
C TYR A 253 -9.12 0.26 6.75
N ILE A 254 -8.32 -0.82 6.67
CA ILE A 254 -7.38 -1.22 7.73
C ILE A 254 -6.33 -0.13 7.97
N ILE A 255 -5.75 0.43 6.92
CA ILE A 255 -4.78 1.53 7.02
C ILE A 255 -5.41 2.74 7.73
N MET A 256 -6.63 3.12 7.37
CA MET A 256 -7.31 4.24 8.01
C MET A 256 -7.70 3.96 9.47
N ILE A 257 -8.05 2.71 9.81
CA ILE A 257 -8.29 2.32 11.22
C ILE A 257 -7.02 2.46 12.05
N GLY A 258 -5.85 2.09 11.53
CA GLY A 258 -4.59 2.25 12.23
C GLY A 258 -4.24 3.72 12.49
N ALA A 259 -4.47 4.59 11.51
CA ALA A 259 -4.34 6.03 11.72
C ALA A 259 -5.31 6.54 12.78
N TYR A 260 -6.56 6.07 12.76
CA TYR A 260 -7.57 6.42 13.76
C TYR A 260 -7.19 5.92 15.17
N LEU A 261 -6.61 4.73 15.29
CA LEU A 261 -6.07 4.21 16.56
C LEU A 261 -5.01 5.16 17.13
N ASN A 262 -4.06 5.61 16.33
CA ASN A 262 -3.04 6.56 16.76
C ASN A 262 -3.68 7.86 17.26
N ASN A 263 -4.64 8.42 16.55
CA ASN A 263 -5.34 9.64 16.95
C ASN A 263 -6.14 9.42 18.24
N TYR A 264 -6.87 8.33 18.35
CA TYR A 264 -7.70 8.02 19.54
C TYR A 264 -6.86 7.81 20.81
N PHE A 265 -5.68 7.17 20.68
CA PHE A 265 -4.77 6.91 21.79
C PHE A 265 -3.59 7.89 21.87
N GLN A 266 -3.63 9.00 21.14
CA GLN A 266 -2.55 9.99 21.11
C GLN A 266 -2.03 10.41 22.49
N PRO A 267 -2.87 10.67 23.51
CA PRO A 267 -2.39 11.01 24.86
C PRO A 267 -1.52 9.92 25.48
N VAL A 268 -1.87 8.64 25.24
CA VAL A 268 -1.14 7.47 25.75
C VAL A 268 0.17 7.28 24.99
N ASN A 269 0.13 7.42 23.67
CA ASN A 269 1.30 7.26 22.80
C ASN A 269 2.40 8.28 23.14
N ARG A 270 2.05 9.53 23.46
CA ARG A 270 3.02 10.55 23.91
C ARG A 270 3.75 10.17 25.19
N VAL A 271 3.04 9.58 26.13
CA VAL A 271 3.65 9.09 27.37
C VAL A 271 4.62 7.94 27.09
N LEU A 272 4.25 7.01 26.20
CA LEU A 272 5.09 5.86 25.84
C LEU A 272 6.36 6.27 25.09
N VAL A 273 6.31 7.35 24.31
CA VAL A 273 7.47 7.85 23.53
C VAL A 273 8.38 8.75 24.40
N GLY A 274 7.97 9.09 25.62
CA GLY A 274 8.80 9.85 26.57
C GLY A 274 8.86 11.35 26.27
N GLU A 275 7.94 11.88 25.49
CA GLU A 275 7.80 13.32 25.26
C GLU A 275 7.15 13.96 26.50
N LYS A 276 7.98 14.47 27.39
CA LYS A 276 7.53 15.38 28.47
C LYS A 276 7.13 16.72 27.83
N ARG A 277 6.01 17.28 28.28
CA ARG A 277 5.58 18.65 27.98
C ARG A 277 6.65 19.67 28.28
#